data_6c93e9a6892796601f1e0059e6e58c43
#
_entry.id   6c93e9a6892796601f1e0059e6e58c43
#
_cell.length_a   1.000
_cell.length_b   1.000
_cell.length_c   1.000
_cell.angle_alpha   90.00
_cell.angle_beta   90.00
_cell.angle_gamma   90.00
#
_symmetry.space_group_name_H-M   'P 1'
#
loop_
_entity.id
_entity.type
_entity.pdbx_description
1 polymer ?
#
loop_
_entity_poly.entity_id
_entity_poly.type
_entity_poly.pdbx_seq_one_letter_code
_entity_poly.pdbx_strand_id
1 'polypeptide(L)'
;DRVNHSAEAMMITPTVSSEEMVDIIMDGIKKYNSNQAIYIRPMYWAIEGGDLAIVPKQGVTGFAICLEDIPMADPNLAATLTTTSFRRPVLEDNVVNAKAGCLYPNNARMLAEARTKGFSNALVADIMGNVAETATANIFIVKDGEVFTPIPNGTFLAGITRNRHISNLKADGYKVHEKVISFKDVSEADEVFMSGNMMKVTPVKAFNDTNYQNGPITKRTRELYWDWAKSG
;
A
#
# COMPACT_ATOMS: atom_id res chain seq x y z
N ASP A 1 -1.44 10.95 11.19
CA ASP A 1 -0.55 10.10 12.04
C ASP A 1 0.57 9.45 11.21
N ARG A 2 0.26 8.66 10.17
CA ARG A 2 1.29 7.90 9.44
C ARG A 2 2.34 8.77 8.75
N VAL A 3 2.01 9.95 8.23
CA VAL A 3 3.00 10.82 7.59
C VAL A 3 4.00 11.35 8.61
N ASN A 4 3.54 11.68 9.84
CA ASN A 4 4.41 12.08 10.93
C ASN A 4 5.34 10.92 11.34
N HIS A 5 4.78 9.74 11.56
CA HIS A 5 5.59 8.53 11.83
C HIS A 5 6.60 8.24 10.70
N SER A 6 6.22 8.43 9.43
CA SER A 6 7.16 8.25 8.31
C SER A 6 8.27 9.30 8.30
N ALA A 7 7.98 10.54 8.70
CA ALA A 7 8.98 11.59 8.84
C ALA A 7 9.97 11.25 9.96
N GLU A 8 9.48 10.85 11.13
CA GLU A 8 10.30 10.43 12.28
C GLU A 8 11.22 9.24 11.93
N ALA A 9 10.69 8.23 11.23
CA ALA A 9 11.49 7.10 10.75
C ALA A 9 12.60 7.51 9.77
N MET A 10 12.42 8.64 9.08
CA MET A 10 13.41 9.29 8.20
C MET A 10 14.29 10.31 8.92
N MET A 11 14.23 10.39 10.26
CA MET A 11 14.92 11.39 11.08
C MET A 11 14.53 12.83 10.75
N ILE A 12 13.35 13.05 10.18
CA ILE A 12 12.78 14.35 9.87
C ILE A 12 11.81 14.72 11.00
N THR A 13 11.93 15.93 11.56
CA THR A 13 11.04 16.42 12.62
C THR A 13 9.69 16.81 12.03
N PRO A 14 8.56 16.16 12.38
CA PRO A 14 7.23 16.63 11.99
C PRO A 14 6.96 18.04 12.55
N THR A 15 6.38 18.91 11.73
CA THR A 15 6.11 20.32 12.10
C THR A 15 4.61 20.63 12.17
N VAL A 16 3.76 19.69 11.77
CA VAL A 16 2.28 19.86 11.72
C VAL A 16 1.61 18.69 12.40
N SER A 17 0.66 18.96 13.29
CA SER A 17 -0.11 17.90 13.96
C SER A 17 -1.07 17.20 12.99
N SER A 18 -1.56 16.02 13.37
CA SER A 18 -2.54 15.30 12.55
C SER A 18 -3.85 16.06 12.41
N GLU A 19 -4.28 16.73 13.47
CA GLU A 19 -5.49 17.55 13.53
C GLU A 19 -5.35 18.77 12.61
N GLU A 20 -4.24 19.49 12.71
CA GLU A 20 -3.95 20.65 11.85
C GLU A 20 -3.86 20.25 10.38
N MET A 21 -3.29 19.07 10.07
CA MET A 21 -3.30 18.55 8.69
C MET A 21 -4.72 18.33 8.16
N VAL A 22 -5.62 17.80 9.00
CA VAL A 22 -7.02 17.60 8.61
C VAL A 22 -7.68 18.94 8.31
N ASP A 23 -7.49 19.95 9.15
CA ASP A 23 -8.05 21.28 8.94
C ASP A 23 -7.56 21.92 7.64
N ILE A 24 -6.26 21.87 7.37
CA ILE A 24 -5.66 22.37 6.12
C ILE A 24 -6.23 21.63 4.91
N ILE A 25 -6.35 20.29 4.99
CA ILE A 25 -6.92 19.47 3.92
C ILE A 25 -8.38 19.85 3.66
N MET A 26 -9.19 19.96 4.71
CA MET A 26 -10.60 20.28 4.59
C MET A 26 -10.82 21.68 4.02
N ASP A 27 -9.98 22.65 4.37
CA ASP A 27 -10.01 23.99 3.78
C ASP A 27 -9.59 23.97 2.30
N GLY A 28 -8.59 23.18 1.95
CA GLY A 28 -8.18 22.97 0.56
C GLY A 28 -9.27 22.33 -0.29
N ILE A 29 -9.96 21.31 0.23
CA ILE A 29 -11.04 20.59 -0.48
C ILE A 29 -12.21 21.53 -0.85
N LYS A 30 -12.53 22.51 -0.01
CA LYS A 30 -13.58 23.52 -0.30
C LYS A 30 -13.36 24.28 -1.62
N LYS A 31 -12.13 24.32 -2.12
CA LYS A 31 -11.74 24.99 -3.38
C LYS A 31 -11.98 24.13 -4.62
N TYR A 32 -12.34 22.85 -4.43
CA TYR A 32 -12.62 21.90 -5.51
C TYR A 32 -14.13 21.75 -5.75
N ASN A 33 -14.49 21.28 -6.93
CA ASN A 33 -15.85 20.89 -7.22
C ASN A 33 -16.24 19.66 -6.40
N SER A 34 -17.40 19.68 -5.75
CA SER A 34 -17.87 18.62 -4.85
C SER A 34 -18.02 17.23 -5.48
N ASN A 35 -18.07 17.15 -6.81
CA ASN A 35 -18.21 15.89 -7.55
C ASN A 35 -16.88 15.26 -7.97
N GLN A 36 -15.76 15.88 -7.63
CA GLN A 36 -14.43 15.38 -8.00
C GLN A 36 -13.86 14.45 -6.92
N ALA A 37 -13.19 13.40 -7.37
CA ALA A 37 -12.33 12.61 -6.48
C ALA A 37 -10.98 13.33 -6.32
N ILE A 38 -10.60 13.58 -5.08
CA ILE A 38 -9.37 14.31 -4.75
C ILE A 38 -8.35 13.35 -4.14
N TYR A 39 -7.19 13.29 -4.74
CA TYR A 39 -6.05 12.59 -4.17
C TYR A 39 -5.28 13.51 -3.23
N ILE A 40 -5.15 13.12 -1.96
CA ILE A 40 -4.54 13.91 -0.90
C ILE A 40 -3.17 13.30 -0.58
N ARG A 41 -2.12 14.12 -0.70
CA ARG A 41 -0.75 13.69 -0.44
C ARG A 41 -0.01 14.69 0.46
N PRO A 42 -0.03 14.51 1.79
CA PRO A 42 0.85 15.24 2.69
C PRO A 42 2.28 14.70 2.56
N MET A 43 3.26 15.60 2.61
CA MET A 43 4.67 15.28 2.41
C MET A 43 5.55 16.10 3.36
N TYR A 44 6.60 15.45 3.86
CA TYR A 44 7.72 16.09 4.54
C TYR A 44 9.00 15.87 3.77
N TRP A 45 9.93 16.82 3.90
CA TRP A 45 11.30 16.68 3.41
C TRP A 45 12.28 17.49 4.25
N ALA A 46 13.54 17.07 4.30
CA ALA A 46 14.61 17.86 4.90
C ALA A 46 14.95 19.05 3.98
N ILE A 47 14.98 20.28 4.53
CA ILE A 47 15.39 21.48 3.80
C ILE A 47 16.92 21.60 3.81
N GLU A 48 17.56 21.27 4.95
CA GLU A 48 18.99 21.31 5.13
C GLU A 48 19.52 19.98 5.63
N GLY A 49 20.69 19.57 5.13
CA GLY A 49 21.49 18.53 5.76
C GLY A 49 22.24 19.09 6.97
N GLY A 50 22.31 18.32 8.02
CA GLY A 50 23.18 18.57 9.17
C GLY A 50 24.61 18.09 8.90
N ASP A 51 25.13 17.24 9.79
CA ASP A 51 26.48 16.69 9.67
C ASP A 51 26.70 15.99 8.32
N LEU A 52 27.79 16.35 7.65
CA LEU A 52 28.17 15.87 6.31
C LEU A 52 27.09 16.05 5.23
N ALA A 53 26.08 16.90 5.47
CA ALA A 53 24.91 17.10 4.61
C ALA A 53 24.09 15.80 4.35
N ILE A 54 24.23 14.80 5.21
CA ILE A 54 23.51 13.50 5.11
C ILE A 54 22.41 13.41 6.15
N VAL A 55 22.73 13.70 7.42
CA VAL A 55 21.74 13.67 8.51
C VAL A 55 20.82 14.88 8.39
N PRO A 56 19.47 14.72 8.38
CA PRO A 56 18.56 15.87 8.38
C PRO A 56 18.82 16.80 9.57
N LYS A 57 18.89 18.11 9.30
CA LYS A 57 19.00 19.10 10.38
C LYS A 57 17.70 19.17 11.15
N GLN A 58 17.76 18.91 12.45
CA GLN A 58 16.59 18.86 13.31
C GLN A 58 15.82 20.20 13.30
N GLY A 59 14.49 20.10 13.16
CA GLY A 59 13.62 21.27 13.13
C GLY A 59 13.63 22.07 11.83
N VAL A 60 14.46 21.72 10.85
CA VAL A 60 14.51 22.38 9.53
C VAL A 60 13.85 21.51 8.48
N THR A 61 12.52 21.49 8.54
CA THR A 61 11.66 20.58 7.77
C THR A 61 10.74 21.35 6.85
N GLY A 62 10.69 20.94 5.58
CA GLY A 62 9.68 21.37 4.63
C GLY A 62 8.44 20.50 4.74
N PHE A 63 7.26 21.12 4.62
CA PHE A 63 5.98 20.45 4.62
C PHE A 63 5.09 21.01 3.51
N ALA A 64 4.34 20.11 2.84
CA ALA A 64 3.30 20.50 1.89
C ALA A 64 2.19 19.43 1.84
N ILE A 65 1.00 19.85 1.48
CA ILE A 65 -0.12 18.98 1.14
C ILE A 65 -0.48 19.24 -0.33
N CYS A 66 -0.28 18.22 -1.17
CA CYS A 66 -0.78 18.26 -2.55
C CYS A 66 -2.21 17.72 -2.58
N LEU A 67 -3.08 18.48 -3.24
CA LEU A 67 -4.43 18.06 -3.60
C LEU A 67 -4.49 17.98 -5.13
N GLU A 68 -4.84 16.81 -5.65
CA GLU A 68 -4.88 16.55 -7.09
C GLU A 68 -6.25 15.99 -7.46
N ASP A 69 -6.86 16.50 -8.54
CA ASP A 69 -8.05 15.93 -9.15
C ASP A 69 -7.64 14.68 -9.93
N ILE A 70 -7.90 13.50 -9.34
CA ILE A 70 -7.61 12.21 -9.97
C ILE A 70 -8.90 11.41 -10.01
N PRO A 71 -9.37 11.00 -11.20
CA PRO A 71 -10.55 10.17 -11.31
C PRO A 71 -10.43 8.88 -10.50
N MET A 72 -11.52 8.44 -9.90
CA MET A 72 -11.57 7.14 -9.26
C MET A 72 -11.22 6.06 -10.28
N ALA A 73 -10.38 5.13 -9.87
CA ALA A 73 -9.96 4.02 -10.72
C ALA A 73 -11.15 3.14 -11.12
N ASP A 74 -11.14 2.65 -12.37
CA ASP A 74 -12.15 1.72 -12.87
C ASP A 74 -12.25 0.49 -11.96
N PRO A 75 -13.41 0.21 -11.35
CA PRO A 75 -13.60 -0.94 -10.46
C PRO A 75 -13.40 -2.30 -11.14
N ASN A 76 -13.42 -2.35 -12.46
CA ASN A 76 -13.25 -3.58 -13.25
C ASN A 76 -11.78 -3.86 -13.60
N LEU A 77 -10.87 -2.93 -13.32
CA LEU A 77 -9.45 -3.19 -13.52
C LEU A 77 -8.97 -4.35 -12.65
N ALA A 78 -8.30 -5.31 -13.29
CA ALA A 78 -7.66 -6.43 -12.63
C ALA A 78 -6.17 -6.46 -12.95
N ALA A 79 -5.36 -6.88 -11.99
CA ALA A 79 -3.91 -7.00 -12.14
C ALA A 79 -3.51 -8.39 -12.63
N THR A 80 -2.34 -8.45 -13.27
CA THR A 80 -1.58 -9.67 -13.50
C THR A 80 -0.27 -9.58 -12.76
N LEU A 81 0.13 -10.64 -12.06
CA LEU A 81 1.33 -10.68 -11.23
C LEU A 81 2.33 -11.70 -11.76
N THR A 82 3.61 -11.38 -11.61
CA THR A 82 4.72 -12.33 -11.80
C THR A 82 5.74 -12.16 -10.70
N THR A 83 6.65 -13.12 -10.57
CA THR A 83 7.79 -13.00 -9.67
C THR A 83 8.84 -12.03 -10.22
N THR A 84 9.62 -11.44 -9.31
CA THR A 84 10.75 -10.56 -9.62
C THR A 84 12.02 -11.09 -8.98
N SER A 85 13.18 -10.77 -9.57
CA SER A 85 14.50 -11.06 -9.00
C SER A 85 14.83 -10.19 -7.78
N PHE A 86 14.13 -9.07 -7.62
CA PHE A 86 14.33 -8.16 -6.49
C PHE A 86 13.53 -8.61 -5.26
N ARG A 87 14.01 -8.22 -4.08
CA ARG A 87 13.38 -8.52 -2.79
C ARG A 87 13.08 -7.26 -2.00
N ARG A 88 12.18 -7.37 -1.03
CA ARG A 88 12.01 -6.34 -0.03
C ARG A 88 13.18 -6.38 0.95
N PRO A 89 13.81 -5.23 1.26
CA PRO A 89 14.84 -5.16 2.30
C PRO A 89 14.22 -5.34 3.68
N VAL A 90 15.04 -5.63 4.69
CA VAL A 90 14.65 -5.57 6.10
C VAL A 90 14.80 -4.15 6.63
N LEU A 91 14.27 -3.91 7.83
CA LEU A 91 14.31 -2.60 8.47
C LEU A 91 15.73 -2.12 8.74
N GLU A 92 16.66 -3.03 8.98
CA GLU A 92 18.08 -2.75 9.17
C GLU A 92 18.77 -2.26 7.88
N ASP A 93 18.24 -2.63 6.71
CA ASP A 93 18.80 -2.24 5.41
C ASP A 93 18.16 -0.96 4.85
N ASN A 94 16.89 -0.71 5.18
CA ASN A 94 16.15 0.44 4.63
C ASN A 94 14.91 0.76 5.47
N VAL A 95 14.40 1.97 5.34
CA VAL A 95 13.25 2.52 6.11
C VAL A 95 11.89 1.95 5.65
N VAL A 96 11.75 0.63 5.60
CA VAL A 96 10.55 -0.08 5.12
C VAL A 96 9.31 0.13 5.99
N ASN A 97 9.47 0.62 7.20
CA ASN A 97 8.40 1.04 8.12
C ASN A 97 7.84 2.43 7.81
N ALA A 98 8.42 3.15 6.85
CA ALA A 98 7.98 4.46 6.39
C ALA A 98 7.44 4.42 4.96
N LYS A 99 6.50 5.31 4.64
CA LYS A 99 6.11 5.55 3.24
C LYS A 99 7.09 6.56 2.62
N ALA A 100 8.34 6.13 2.44
CA ALA A 100 9.46 6.95 2.06
C ALA A 100 9.69 6.98 0.54
N GLY A 101 10.08 8.14 0.01
CA GLY A 101 10.37 8.34 -1.40
C GLY A 101 11.56 7.52 -1.90
N CYS A 102 12.55 7.26 -1.03
CA CYS A 102 13.75 6.48 -1.35
C CYS A 102 13.47 5.00 -1.69
N LEU A 103 12.28 4.47 -1.35
CA LEU A 103 11.88 3.10 -1.70
C LEU A 103 11.34 2.97 -3.15
N TYR A 104 10.91 4.07 -3.76
CA TYR A 104 10.28 4.03 -5.08
C TYR A 104 11.19 3.61 -6.23
N PRO A 105 12.48 3.96 -6.27
CA PRO A 105 13.39 3.45 -7.30
C PRO A 105 13.46 1.92 -7.33
N ASN A 106 13.45 1.26 -6.17
CA ASN A 106 13.43 -0.19 -6.11
C ASN A 106 12.08 -0.76 -6.59
N ASN A 107 10.96 -0.13 -6.22
CA ASN A 107 9.64 -0.50 -6.73
C ASN A 107 9.55 -0.36 -8.26
N ALA A 108 10.15 0.69 -8.82
CA ALA A 108 10.21 0.91 -10.27
C ALA A 108 10.96 -0.22 -11.00
N ARG A 109 12.07 -0.73 -10.44
CA ARG A 109 12.83 -1.87 -10.99
C ARG A 109 11.97 -3.14 -11.01
N MET A 110 11.24 -3.43 -9.93
CA MET A 110 10.31 -4.56 -9.83
C MET A 110 9.21 -4.49 -10.89
N LEU A 111 8.60 -3.30 -11.04
CA LEU A 111 7.57 -3.06 -12.06
C LEU A 111 8.12 -3.18 -13.49
N ALA A 112 9.31 -2.63 -13.75
CA ALA A 112 9.94 -2.72 -15.06
C ALA A 112 10.19 -4.19 -15.44
N GLU A 113 10.73 -5.00 -14.53
CA GLU A 113 10.92 -6.43 -14.74
C GLU A 113 9.60 -7.16 -15.01
N ALA A 114 8.55 -6.89 -14.22
CA ALA A 114 7.23 -7.48 -14.45
C ALA A 114 6.68 -7.15 -15.84
N ARG A 115 6.81 -5.88 -16.25
CA ARG A 115 6.36 -5.42 -17.57
C ARG A 115 7.09 -6.07 -18.73
N THR A 116 8.41 -6.31 -18.61
CA THR A 116 9.17 -7.05 -19.65
C THR A 116 8.70 -8.48 -19.80
N LYS A 117 8.11 -9.07 -18.74
CA LYS A 117 7.49 -10.39 -18.74
C LYS A 117 6.00 -10.38 -19.15
N GLY A 118 5.44 -9.21 -19.52
CA GLY A 118 4.03 -9.07 -19.94
C GLY A 118 3.01 -8.95 -18.80
N PHE A 119 3.46 -8.71 -17.57
CA PHE A 119 2.60 -8.59 -16.39
C PHE A 119 2.48 -7.13 -15.90
N SER A 120 1.36 -6.82 -15.24
CA SER A 120 1.11 -5.44 -14.77
C SER A 120 1.85 -5.10 -13.48
N ASN A 121 2.19 -6.09 -12.64
CA ASN A 121 2.86 -5.87 -11.37
C ASN A 121 3.72 -7.09 -10.95
N ALA A 122 4.62 -6.88 -10.00
CA ALA A 122 5.45 -7.94 -9.43
C ALA A 122 4.93 -8.36 -8.05
N LEU A 123 4.91 -9.66 -7.79
CA LEU A 123 4.80 -10.22 -6.45
C LEU A 123 6.20 -10.39 -5.88
N VAL A 124 6.46 -9.80 -4.71
CA VAL A 124 7.82 -9.58 -4.19
C VAL A 124 8.05 -10.43 -2.96
N ALA A 125 9.20 -11.10 -2.92
CA ALA A 125 9.65 -11.86 -1.76
C ALA A 125 10.28 -10.97 -0.68
N ASP A 126 10.20 -11.42 0.57
CA ASP A 126 11.09 -10.98 1.64
C ASP A 126 12.49 -11.63 1.50
N ILE A 127 13.39 -11.37 2.45
CA ILE A 127 14.75 -11.93 2.43
C ILE A 127 14.76 -13.46 2.62
N MET A 128 13.72 -14.03 3.24
CA MET A 128 13.59 -15.46 3.48
C MET A 128 12.95 -16.21 2.30
N GLY A 129 12.49 -15.47 1.28
CA GLY A 129 11.83 -16.03 0.11
C GLY A 129 10.31 -16.19 0.24
N ASN A 130 9.71 -15.69 1.31
CA ASN A 130 8.26 -15.67 1.47
C ASN A 130 7.65 -14.46 0.76
N VAL A 131 6.37 -14.54 0.45
CA VAL A 131 5.63 -13.41 -0.12
C VAL A 131 5.53 -12.29 0.91
N ALA A 132 6.00 -11.08 0.54
CA ALA A 132 5.88 -9.88 1.34
C ALA A 132 4.68 -9.03 0.90
N GLU A 133 4.74 -8.49 -0.30
CA GLU A 133 3.69 -7.67 -0.91
C GLU A 133 3.91 -7.61 -2.44
N THR A 134 3.11 -6.84 -3.16
CA THR A 134 3.44 -6.50 -4.55
C THR A 134 4.39 -5.31 -4.62
N ALA A 135 4.86 -4.94 -5.79
CA ALA A 135 5.74 -3.76 -5.94
C ALA A 135 5.06 -2.45 -5.45
N THR A 136 3.72 -2.37 -5.43
CA THR A 136 3.00 -1.12 -5.15
C THR A 136 1.90 -1.20 -4.10
N ALA A 137 1.53 -2.41 -3.63
CA ALA A 137 0.37 -2.64 -2.78
C ALA A 137 0.54 -3.91 -1.93
N ASN A 138 -0.16 -3.98 -0.80
CA ASN A 138 -0.25 -5.21 -0.03
C ASN A 138 -1.07 -6.27 -0.78
N ILE A 139 -0.93 -7.54 -0.39
CA ILE A 139 -1.60 -8.67 -1.03
C ILE A 139 -2.44 -9.47 -0.04
N PHE A 140 -3.53 -10.01 -0.55
CA PHE A 140 -4.40 -10.96 0.13
C PHE A 140 -4.66 -12.15 -0.78
N ILE A 141 -4.80 -13.32 -0.19
CA ILE A 141 -5.27 -14.53 -0.87
C ILE A 141 -6.48 -15.08 -0.13
N VAL A 142 -7.35 -15.74 -0.84
CA VAL A 142 -8.51 -16.48 -0.30
C VAL A 142 -8.32 -17.94 -0.61
N LYS A 143 -8.54 -18.78 0.39
CA LYS A 143 -8.52 -20.24 0.26
C LYS A 143 -9.57 -20.85 1.15
N ASP A 144 -10.40 -21.72 0.59
CA ASP A 144 -11.48 -22.42 1.30
C ASP A 144 -12.40 -21.48 2.11
N GLY A 145 -12.67 -20.26 1.57
CA GLY A 145 -13.51 -19.26 2.20
C GLY A 145 -12.84 -18.45 3.32
N GLU A 146 -11.59 -18.71 3.65
CA GLU A 146 -10.80 -17.95 4.61
C GLU A 146 -9.83 -17.00 3.90
N VAL A 147 -9.53 -15.87 4.54
CA VAL A 147 -8.67 -14.80 3.97
C VAL A 147 -7.31 -14.82 4.65
N PHE A 148 -6.26 -14.71 3.86
CA PHE A 148 -4.89 -14.70 4.35
C PHE A 148 -4.11 -13.50 3.77
N THR A 149 -3.21 -12.92 4.57
CA THR A 149 -2.31 -11.85 4.13
C THR A 149 -0.97 -12.00 4.85
N PRO A 150 0.15 -11.62 4.23
CA PRO A 150 1.45 -11.70 4.89
C PRO A 150 1.44 -10.98 6.24
N ILE A 151 2.01 -11.63 7.26
CA ILE A 151 2.23 -11.02 8.57
C ILE A 151 3.32 -9.95 8.45
N PRO A 152 3.12 -8.73 9.00
CA PRO A 152 4.17 -7.72 9.04
C PRO A 152 5.42 -8.23 9.76
N ASN A 153 6.53 -8.30 9.04
CA ASN A 153 7.79 -8.84 9.51
C ASN A 153 8.98 -7.87 9.34
N GLY A 154 8.69 -6.58 9.16
CA GLY A 154 9.71 -5.55 8.98
C GLY A 154 10.29 -5.47 7.56
N THR A 155 9.67 -6.12 6.57
CA THR A 155 10.13 -6.05 5.16
C THR A 155 9.19 -5.26 4.25
N PHE A 156 8.02 -4.88 4.74
CA PHE A 156 7.03 -4.11 3.96
C PHE A 156 6.18 -3.21 4.85
N LEU A 157 5.52 -2.25 4.23
CA LEU A 157 4.65 -1.31 4.92
C LEU A 157 3.28 -1.95 5.22
N ALA A 158 2.91 -2.02 6.50
CA ALA A 158 1.55 -2.38 6.92
C ALA A 158 0.58 -1.26 6.52
N GLY A 159 -0.07 -1.41 5.36
CA GLY A 159 -0.90 -0.38 4.75
C GLY A 159 -2.15 -0.06 5.56
N ILE A 160 -2.55 1.23 5.65
CA ILE A 160 -3.79 1.66 6.31
C ILE A 160 -5.01 0.99 5.66
N THR A 161 -5.04 0.93 4.32
CA THR A 161 -6.11 0.26 3.57
C THR A 161 -6.13 -1.24 3.87
N ARG A 162 -4.95 -1.89 3.96
CA ARG A 162 -4.82 -3.30 4.37
C ARG A 162 -5.45 -3.55 5.74
N ASN A 163 -5.08 -2.74 6.73
CA ASN A 163 -5.59 -2.89 8.09
C ASN A 163 -7.10 -2.66 8.15
N ARG A 164 -7.63 -1.73 7.36
CA ARG A 164 -9.07 -1.50 7.23
C ARG A 164 -9.79 -2.71 6.65
N HIS A 165 -9.24 -3.33 5.60
CA HIS A 165 -9.82 -4.56 5.04
C HIS A 165 -9.85 -5.70 6.06
N ILE A 166 -8.78 -5.90 6.82
CA ILE A 166 -8.73 -6.91 7.89
C ILE A 166 -9.84 -6.65 8.91
N SER A 167 -9.99 -5.42 9.37
CA SER A 167 -11.02 -5.05 10.36
C SER A 167 -12.44 -5.25 9.82
N ASN A 168 -12.70 -4.80 8.60
CA ASN A 168 -14.02 -4.89 7.97
C ASN A 168 -14.42 -6.35 7.71
N LEU A 169 -13.51 -7.16 7.16
CA LEU A 169 -13.74 -8.58 6.90
C LEU A 169 -14.01 -9.37 8.20
N LYS A 170 -13.23 -9.10 9.25
CA LYS A 170 -13.47 -9.72 10.57
C LYS A 170 -14.83 -9.32 11.15
N ALA A 171 -15.22 -8.05 11.01
CA ALA A 171 -16.53 -7.58 11.46
C ALA A 171 -17.70 -8.20 10.64
N ASP A 172 -17.48 -8.52 9.37
CA ASP A 172 -18.45 -9.20 8.49
C ASP A 172 -18.46 -10.74 8.68
N GLY A 173 -17.68 -11.27 9.64
CA GLY A 173 -17.67 -12.69 10.04
C GLY A 173 -16.66 -13.57 9.30
N TYR A 174 -15.80 -13.00 8.43
CA TYR A 174 -14.75 -13.77 7.79
C TYR A 174 -13.59 -14.06 8.74
N LYS A 175 -13.01 -15.24 8.62
CA LYS A 175 -11.73 -15.54 9.26
C LYS A 175 -10.61 -14.92 8.44
N VAL A 176 -9.83 -14.05 9.07
CA VAL A 176 -8.69 -13.36 8.44
C VAL A 176 -7.43 -13.67 9.22
N HIS A 177 -6.46 -14.25 8.54
CA HIS A 177 -5.20 -14.72 9.09
C HIS A 177 -4.02 -13.89 8.56
N GLU A 178 -3.25 -13.39 9.49
CA GLU A 178 -1.93 -12.80 9.20
C GLU A 178 -0.88 -13.88 9.44
N LYS A 179 -0.26 -14.39 8.36
CA LYS A 179 0.71 -15.49 8.45
C LYS A 179 1.80 -15.38 7.39
N VAL A 180 2.82 -16.21 7.48
CA VAL A 180 3.79 -16.41 6.41
C VAL A 180 3.07 -17.06 5.22
N ILE A 181 3.26 -16.50 4.02
CA ILE A 181 2.67 -16.96 2.76
C ILE A 181 3.79 -17.30 1.79
N SER A 182 3.73 -18.48 1.20
CA SER A 182 4.62 -18.89 0.12
C SER A 182 4.07 -18.53 -1.25
N PHE A 183 4.90 -18.50 -2.29
CA PHE A 183 4.44 -18.37 -3.67
C PHE A 183 3.53 -19.52 -4.11
N LYS A 184 3.72 -20.71 -3.51
CA LYS A 184 2.84 -21.85 -3.72
C LYS A 184 1.43 -21.60 -3.18
N ASP A 185 1.32 -21.01 -1.96
CA ASP A 185 0.01 -20.66 -1.40
C ASP A 185 -0.75 -19.69 -2.31
N VAL A 186 -0.03 -18.74 -2.95
CA VAL A 186 -0.64 -17.83 -3.92
C VAL A 186 -1.12 -18.60 -5.15
N SER A 187 -0.31 -19.52 -5.72
CA SER A 187 -0.70 -20.30 -6.89
C SER A 187 -1.90 -21.25 -6.62
N GLU A 188 -2.07 -21.69 -5.38
CA GLU A 188 -3.15 -22.61 -4.98
C GLU A 188 -4.37 -21.87 -4.40
N ALA A 189 -4.36 -20.53 -4.38
CA ALA A 189 -5.46 -19.72 -3.88
C ALA A 189 -6.69 -19.76 -4.82
N ASP A 190 -7.88 -19.59 -4.23
CA ASP A 190 -9.14 -19.49 -4.97
C ASP A 190 -9.34 -18.06 -5.51
N GLU A 191 -8.96 -17.05 -4.71
CA GLU A 191 -8.97 -15.65 -5.11
C GLU A 191 -7.67 -14.97 -4.65
N VAL A 192 -7.23 -13.97 -5.40
CA VAL A 192 -6.10 -13.11 -5.05
C VAL A 192 -6.49 -11.66 -5.30
N PHE A 193 -6.18 -10.77 -4.37
CA PHE A 193 -6.38 -9.34 -4.57
C PHE A 193 -5.29 -8.49 -3.91
N MET A 194 -5.06 -7.32 -4.47
CA MET A 194 -4.16 -6.31 -3.91
C MET A 194 -4.96 -5.25 -3.14
N SER A 195 -4.33 -4.69 -2.12
CA SER A 195 -4.88 -3.63 -1.27
C SER A 195 -3.98 -2.39 -1.29
N GLY A 196 -4.54 -1.26 -1.70
CA GLY A 196 -3.83 0.02 -1.75
C GLY A 196 -4.76 1.21 -1.91
N ASN A 197 -4.25 2.43 -1.66
CA ASN A 197 -5.10 3.61 -1.61
C ASN A 197 -5.80 3.94 -2.95
N MET A 198 -5.13 3.78 -4.10
CA MET A 198 -5.69 4.16 -5.40
C MET A 198 -6.93 3.35 -5.78
N MET A 199 -6.81 2.02 -5.72
CA MET A 199 -7.87 1.09 -6.16
C MET A 199 -8.71 0.57 -5.02
N LYS A 200 -8.29 0.77 -3.77
CA LYS A 200 -8.80 0.13 -2.56
C LYS A 200 -8.63 -1.40 -2.61
N VAL A 201 -9.33 -2.07 -3.51
CA VAL A 201 -9.21 -3.50 -3.81
C VAL A 201 -8.99 -3.67 -5.31
N THR A 202 -7.92 -4.34 -5.70
CA THR A 202 -7.64 -4.71 -7.10
C THR A 202 -7.64 -6.22 -7.22
N PRO A 203 -8.62 -6.83 -7.91
CA PRO A 203 -8.57 -8.26 -8.20
C PRO A 203 -7.32 -8.63 -8.99
N VAL A 204 -6.74 -9.79 -8.72
CA VAL A 204 -5.68 -10.37 -9.52
C VAL A 204 -6.29 -11.44 -10.40
N LYS A 205 -6.13 -11.31 -11.72
CA LYS A 205 -6.65 -12.30 -12.69
C LYS A 205 -5.64 -13.37 -13.06
N ALA A 206 -4.34 -13.12 -12.82
CA ALA A 206 -3.31 -14.11 -13.06
C ALA A 206 -2.07 -13.89 -12.18
N PHE A 207 -1.44 -14.98 -11.77
CA PHE A 207 -0.08 -15.01 -11.23
C PHE A 207 0.72 -16.06 -11.98
N ASN A 208 1.72 -15.63 -12.74
CA ASN A 208 2.42 -16.46 -13.74
C ASN A 208 1.39 -17.19 -14.63
N ASP A 209 1.42 -18.52 -14.65
CA ASP A 209 0.53 -19.35 -15.46
C ASP A 209 -0.82 -19.68 -14.77
N THR A 210 -0.99 -19.28 -13.51
CA THR A 210 -2.24 -19.53 -12.74
C THR A 210 -3.23 -18.40 -12.96
N ASN A 211 -4.47 -18.74 -13.35
CA ASN A 211 -5.55 -17.78 -13.55
C ASN A 211 -6.55 -17.80 -12.38
N TYR A 212 -7.05 -16.64 -12.01
CA TYR A 212 -8.05 -16.45 -10.95
C TYR A 212 -9.29 -15.77 -11.48
N GLN A 213 -10.41 -16.02 -10.81
CA GLN A 213 -11.63 -15.26 -11.01
C GLN A 213 -11.72 -14.13 -9.98
N ASN A 214 -12.42 -13.05 -10.33
CA ASN A 214 -12.81 -12.03 -9.37
C ASN A 214 -13.93 -12.60 -8.48
N GLY A 215 -13.55 -13.27 -7.41
CA GLY A 215 -14.43 -14.05 -6.57
C GLY A 215 -15.29 -13.23 -5.61
N PRO A 216 -16.20 -13.90 -4.88
CA PRO A 216 -17.16 -13.24 -4.01
C PRO A 216 -16.50 -12.49 -2.84
N ILE A 217 -15.43 -13.02 -2.24
CA ILE A 217 -14.78 -12.39 -1.09
C ILE A 217 -14.01 -11.14 -1.50
N THR A 218 -13.36 -11.15 -2.66
CA THR A 218 -12.73 -9.95 -3.24
C THR A 218 -13.74 -8.84 -3.49
N LYS A 219 -14.92 -9.17 -4.06
CA LYS A 219 -16.02 -8.21 -4.28
C LYS A 219 -16.55 -7.68 -2.94
N ARG A 220 -16.83 -8.58 -2.00
CA ARG A 220 -17.32 -8.21 -0.67
C ARG A 220 -16.36 -7.31 0.08
N THR A 221 -15.05 -7.56 -0.01
CA THR A 221 -14.02 -6.70 0.59
C THR A 221 -14.11 -5.26 0.07
N ARG A 222 -14.38 -5.08 -1.23
CA ARG A 222 -14.56 -3.75 -1.83
C ARG A 222 -15.83 -3.07 -1.34
N GLU A 223 -16.94 -3.80 -1.29
CA GLU A 223 -18.23 -3.29 -0.77
C GLU A 223 -18.06 -2.80 0.67
N LEU A 224 -17.54 -3.63 1.55
CA LEU A 224 -17.29 -3.30 2.96
C LEU A 224 -16.40 -2.06 3.13
N TYR A 225 -15.41 -1.87 2.24
CA TYR A 225 -14.60 -0.66 2.29
C TYR A 225 -15.43 0.59 1.99
N TRP A 226 -16.26 0.55 0.95
CA TRP A 226 -17.06 1.72 0.57
C TRP A 226 -18.21 1.99 1.52
N ASP A 227 -18.82 0.95 2.10
CA ASP A 227 -19.83 1.09 3.15
C ASP A 227 -19.23 1.80 4.38
N TRP A 228 -18.04 1.35 4.80
CA TRP A 228 -17.31 2.02 5.87
C TRP A 228 -16.92 3.46 5.49
N ALA A 229 -16.42 3.70 4.32
CA ALA A 229 -15.95 5.03 3.90
C ALA A 229 -17.10 6.06 3.78
N LYS A 230 -18.34 5.60 3.63
CA LYS A 230 -19.52 6.45 3.54
C LYS A 230 -20.24 6.61 4.89
N SER A 231 -19.89 5.83 5.91
CA SER A 231 -20.57 5.83 7.20
C SER A 231 -19.99 6.81 8.22
N GLY A 232 -18.89 7.51 7.90
CA GLY A 232 -18.16 8.41 8.80
C GLY A 232 -18.22 9.85 8.40
#